data_60fae0ed8a55c5addf1cbdd9bf49867c
#
_entry.id   60fae0ed8a55c5addf1cbdd9bf49867c
#
_cell.length_a   1.000
_cell.length_b   1.000
_cell.length_c   1.000
_cell.angle_alpha   90.00
_cell.angle_beta   90.00
_cell.angle_gamma   90.00
#
_symmetry.space_group_name_H-M   'P 1'
#
loop_
_entity.id
_entity.type
_entity.pdbx_description
1 polymer ?
#
loop_
_entity_poly.entity_id
_entity_poly.type
_entity_poly.pdbx_seq_one_letter_code
_entity_poly.pdbx_strand_id
1 'polypeptide(L)'
;MKRGFGPAGEKEGILFMVEIEKPRIVCMDSPDDVSYGKYVVEPLERGYGTTLGNSLRPILLSSLPGTAATSIKIAGVQHEFSTIPGGKEDVTEIVLNVKRIVAKLHCQGVKTVYIDATGPCEVTAGDIKADGEVEVLNPDLHICTLGPDATLNMEITMSHGRGYVSADRNKTPQTVIGVIPIDSIYTPVFKVNYTVENTRVGNMTDYDKLTLEVWTDSTISARDAVSLLSLIHI
;
A
#
# COMPACT_ATOMS: atom_id res chain seq x y z
N MET A 1 -14.83 -23.21 82.37
CA MET A 1 -15.36 -22.22 81.44
C MET A 1 -14.30 -21.81 80.48
N LYS A 2 -14.18 -22.48 79.34
CA LYS A 2 -13.25 -22.10 78.28
C LYS A 2 -14.07 -21.97 76.99
N ARG A 3 -14.17 -20.73 76.49
CA ARG A 3 -14.83 -20.43 75.22
C ARG A 3 -13.82 -20.65 74.08
N GLY A 4 -14.12 -21.59 73.21
CA GLY A 4 -13.34 -21.79 71.97
C GLY A 4 -13.68 -20.74 70.95
N PHE A 5 -12.65 -20.10 70.42
CA PHE A 5 -12.74 -19.32 69.21
C PHE A 5 -12.59 -20.26 67.99
N GLY A 6 -13.63 -20.35 67.18
CA GLY A 6 -13.53 -21.02 65.90
C GLY A 6 -12.84 -20.17 64.88
N PRO A 7 -12.10 -20.76 63.90
CA PRO A 7 -11.41 -19.97 62.88
C PRO A 7 -12.38 -19.40 61.86
N ALA A 8 -12.13 -18.14 61.53
CA ALA A 8 -12.82 -17.42 60.48
C ALA A 8 -12.56 -18.10 59.11
N GLY A 9 -13.66 -18.44 58.43
CA GLY A 9 -13.59 -19.00 57.08
C GLY A 9 -12.97 -18.03 56.10
N GLU A 10 -11.85 -18.41 55.55
CA GLU A 10 -11.27 -17.80 54.36
C GLU A 10 -12.27 -18.02 53.22
N LYS A 11 -12.88 -16.92 52.77
CA LYS A 11 -13.57 -16.89 51.48
C LYS A 11 -12.50 -16.94 50.38
N GLU A 12 -12.25 -18.12 49.87
CA GLU A 12 -11.54 -18.27 48.58
C GLU A 12 -12.30 -17.47 47.54
N GLY A 13 -11.76 -16.34 47.18
CA GLY A 13 -12.19 -15.59 46.02
C GLY A 13 -11.91 -16.42 44.76
N ILE A 14 -12.90 -17.12 44.28
CA ILE A 14 -12.82 -17.78 42.98
C ILE A 14 -12.65 -16.65 41.96
N LEU A 15 -11.41 -16.46 41.54
CA LEU A 15 -11.06 -15.62 40.41
C LEU A 15 -11.68 -16.30 39.17
N PHE A 16 -12.86 -15.91 38.77
CA PHE A 16 -13.40 -16.30 37.48
C PHE A 16 -12.47 -15.70 36.40
N MET A 17 -11.49 -16.50 35.95
CA MET A 17 -10.81 -16.21 34.71
C MET A 17 -11.89 -16.31 33.63
N VAL A 18 -12.30 -15.15 33.12
CA VAL A 18 -13.13 -15.07 31.92
C VAL A 18 -12.29 -15.71 30.82
N GLU A 19 -12.67 -16.91 30.40
CA GLU A 19 -12.02 -17.61 29.31
C GLU A 19 -12.39 -16.84 28.02
N ILE A 20 -11.50 -15.96 27.58
CA ILE A 20 -11.68 -15.20 26.34
C ILE A 20 -11.52 -16.20 25.21
N GLU A 21 -12.59 -16.48 24.49
CA GLU A 21 -12.52 -17.29 23.28
C GLU A 21 -11.58 -16.62 22.28
N LYS A 22 -10.57 -17.39 21.82
CA LYS A 22 -9.59 -16.88 20.87
C LYS A 22 -10.27 -16.62 19.53
N PRO A 23 -10.16 -15.41 18.99
CA PRO A 23 -10.72 -15.10 17.69
C PRO A 23 -10.08 -15.98 16.60
N ARG A 24 -10.93 -16.46 15.68
CA ARG A 24 -10.48 -17.19 14.49
C ARG A 24 -10.42 -16.22 13.34
N ILE A 25 -9.32 -16.28 12.61
CA ILE A 25 -9.14 -15.49 11.37
C ILE A 25 -9.36 -16.47 10.22
N VAL A 26 -10.40 -16.23 9.44
CA VAL A 26 -10.69 -16.98 8.23
C VAL A 26 -10.37 -16.10 7.04
N CYS A 27 -9.43 -16.53 6.22
CA CYS A 27 -9.10 -15.90 4.96
C CYS A 27 -10.02 -16.48 3.89
N MET A 28 -10.78 -15.63 3.24
CA MET A 28 -11.65 -15.98 2.11
C MET A 28 -11.04 -15.48 0.81
N ASP A 29 -9.73 -15.72 0.63
CA ASP A 29 -9.04 -15.29 -0.57
C ASP A 29 -9.53 -16.08 -1.78
N SER A 30 -9.69 -15.39 -2.91
CA SER A 30 -9.73 -16.05 -4.20
C SER A 30 -8.32 -16.55 -4.52
N PRO A 31 -8.10 -17.84 -4.75
CA PRO A 31 -6.77 -18.35 -5.04
C PRO A 31 -6.14 -17.76 -6.31
N ASP A 32 -6.94 -17.13 -7.16
CA ASP A 32 -6.53 -16.57 -8.44
C ASP A 32 -6.25 -15.06 -8.40
N ASP A 33 -6.62 -14.35 -7.33
CA ASP A 33 -6.45 -12.89 -7.24
C ASP A 33 -5.57 -12.52 -6.04
N VAL A 34 -4.30 -12.27 -6.31
CA VAL A 34 -3.31 -11.85 -5.31
C VAL A 34 -3.57 -10.43 -4.81
N SER A 35 -4.28 -9.62 -5.62
CA SER A 35 -4.54 -8.20 -5.35
C SER A 35 -5.69 -7.95 -4.39
N TYR A 36 -6.58 -8.92 -4.17
CA TYR A 36 -7.73 -8.82 -3.29
C TYR A 36 -7.71 -9.86 -2.19
N GLY A 37 -8.05 -9.44 -0.96
CA GLY A 37 -8.21 -10.35 0.17
C GLY A 37 -9.38 -9.96 1.06
N LYS A 38 -10.15 -10.96 1.48
CA LYS A 38 -11.24 -10.83 2.44
C LYS A 38 -10.95 -11.65 3.69
N TYR A 39 -10.87 -10.96 4.83
CA TYR A 39 -10.52 -11.55 6.12
C TYR A 39 -11.70 -11.41 7.07
N VAL A 40 -12.11 -12.52 7.66
CA VAL A 40 -13.17 -12.56 8.67
C VAL A 40 -12.55 -12.92 10.01
N VAL A 41 -12.78 -12.06 11.00
CA VAL A 41 -12.30 -12.24 12.38
C VAL A 41 -13.50 -12.35 13.30
N GLU A 42 -13.68 -13.52 13.89
CA GLU A 42 -14.77 -13.82 14.81
C GLU A 42 -14.38 -14.95 15.78
N PRO A 43 -14.95 -15.01 17.01
CA PRO A 43 -15.73 -13.99 17.66
C PRO A 43 -14.83 -12.90 18.29
N LEU A 44 -15.30 -11.68 18.31
CA LEU A 44 -14.66 -10.56 19.02
C LEU A 44 -15.61 -10.06 20.11
N GLU A 45 -15.07 -9.57 21.23
CA GLU A 45 -15.89 -8.91 22.25
C GLU A 45 -16.57 -7.67 21.67
N ARG A 46 -17.72 -7.32 22.22
CA ARG A 46 -18.53 -6.19 21.78
C ARG A 46 -17.73 -4.89 21.73
N GLY A 47 -17.71 -4.23 20.56
CA GLY A 47 -17.00 -2.99 20.30
C GLY A 47 -15.57 -3.17 19.80
N TYR A 48 -14.96 -4.36 19.96
CA TYR A 48 -13.62 -4.63 19.45
C TYR A 48 -13.56 -4.65 17.93
N GLY A 49 -14.62 -5.12 17.26
CA GLY A 49 -14.70 -5.11 15.80
C GLY A 49 -14.51 -3.70 15.23
N THR A 50 -15.22 -2.72 15.78
CA THR A 50 -15.10 -1.31 15.35
C THR A 50 -13.74 -0.73 15.70
N THR A 51 -13.20 -1.01 16.89
CA THR A 51 -11.89 -0.52 17.33
C THR A 51 -10.77 -1.06 16.43
N LEU A 52 -10.78 -2.35 16.14
CA LEU A 52 -9.80 -2.98 15.25
C LEU A 52 -9.92 -2.46 13.81
N GLY A 53 -11.14 -2.36 13.28
CA GLY A 53 -11.37 -1.84 11.93
C GLY A 53 -10.86 -0.40 11.76
N ASN A 54 -11.14 0.46 12.74
CA ASN A 54 -10.66 1.84 12.74
C ASN A 54 -9.15 1.96 12.90
N SER A 55 -8.49 1.03 13.57
CA SER A 55 -7.04 1.01 13.74
C SER A 55 -6.34 0.41 12.52
N LEU A 56 -6.82 -0.73 12.01
CA LEU A 56 -6.16 -1.46 10.93
C LEU A 56 -6.25 -0.73 9.59
N ARG A 57 -7.40 -0.10 9.30
CA ARG A 57 -7.61 0.60 8.03
C ARG A 57 -6.59 1.71 7.76
N PRO A 58 -6.36 2.71 8.65
CA PRO A 58 -5.35 3.74 8.41
C PRO A 58 -3.94 3.19 8.30
N ILE A 59 -3.59 2.16 9.08
CA ILE A 59 -2.26 1.57 9.06
C ILE A 59 -2.00 0.87 7.72
N LEU A 60 -2.96 0.10 7.20
CA LEU A 60 -2.88 -0.51 5.87
C LEU A 60 -2.68 0.54 4.78
N LEU A 61 -3.37 1.67 4.87
CA LEU A 61 -3.34 2.73 3.86
C LEU A 61 -2.12 3.65 3.94
N SER A 62 -1.32 3.64 5.03
CA SER A 62 -0.24 4.63 5.21
C SER A 62 1.10 4.07 5.63
N SER A 63 1.15 2.88 6.22
CA SER A 63 2.37 2.43 6.92
C SER A 63 3.15 1.34 6.20
N LEU A 64 2.56 0.73 5.17
CA LEU A 64 3.22 -0.31 4.40
C LEU A 64 4.29 0.29 3.47
N PRO A 65 5.46 -0.35 3.37
CA PRO A 65 6.50 0.05 2.43
C PRO A 65 6.09 -0.28 0.99
N GLY A 66 6.49 0.56 0.06
CA GLY A 66 6.31 0.32 -1.36
C GLY A 66 7.36 1.05 -2.19
N THR A 67 7.16 1.06 -3.51
CA THR A 67 8.05 1.67 -4.49
C THR A 67 7.28 2.72 -5.28
N ALA A 68 7.90 3.87 -5.52
CA ALA A 68 7.32 4.91 -6.38
C ALA A 68 8.39 5.68 -7.12
N ALA A 69 7.98 6.33 -8.21
CA ALA A 69 8.80 7.32 -8.90
C ALA A 69 8.91 8.59 -8.06
N THR A 70 10.12 9.14 -7.95
CA THR A 70 10.43 10.36 -7.17
C THR A 70 10.71 11.55 -8.03
N SER A 71 11.31 11.33 -9.19
CA SER A 71 11.62 12.38 -10.17
C SER A 71 11.67 11.82 -11.56
N ILE A 72 11.45 12.69 -12.53
CA ILE A 72 11.66 12.42 -13.95
C ILE A 72 12.59 13.46 -14.54
N LYS A 73 13.28 13.07 -15.61
CA LYS A 73 14.07 13.98 -16.43
C LYS A 73 13.81 13.63 -17.89
N ILE A 74 13.38 14.60 -18.66
CA ILE A 74 13.09 14.45 -20.09
C ILE A 74 14.08 15.31 -20.86
N ALA A 75 14.71 14.73 -21.88
CA ALA A 75 15.64 15.46 -22.73
C ALA A 75 14.92 16.63 -23.44
N GLY A 76 15.53 17.83 -23.33
CA GLY A 76 14.95 19.05 -23.94
C GLY A 76 13.86 19.74 -23.10
N VAL A 77 13.47 19.18 -21.95
CA VAL A 77 12.47 19.77 -21.03
C VAL A 77 13.16 20.27 -19.77
N GLN A 78 12.85 21.48 -19.35
CA GLN A 78 13.45 22.11 -18.17
C GLN A 78 12.48 22.24 -16.99
N HIS A 79 11.17 22.23 -17.24
CA HIS A 79 10.13 22.38 -16.23
C HIS A 79 8.84 21.65 -16.63
N GLU A 80 7.99 21.40 -15.67
CA GLU A 80 6.75 20.63 -15.80
C GLU A 80 5.67 21.25 -16.73
N PHE A 81 5.73 22.55 -16.96
CA PHE A 81 4.78 23.27 -17.84
C PHE A 81 5.24 23.35 -19.30
N SER A 82 6.15 22.48 -19.71
CA SER A 82 6.64 22.37 -21.07
C SER A 82 5.85 21.34 -21.87
N THR A 83 6.02 21.40 -23.18
CA THR A 83 5.51 20.38 -24.12
C THR A 83 6.70 19.66 -24.75
N ILE A 84 6.51 18.39 -25.12
CA ILE A 84 7.51 17.64 -25.89
C ILE A 84 7.25 17.97 -27.39
N PRO A 85 8.26 18.38 -28.15
CA PRO A 85 8.10 18.62 -29.59
C PRO A 85 7.60 17.35 -30.29
N GLY A 86 6.41 17.46 -30.92
CA GLY A 86 5.78 16.34 -31.60
C GLY A 86 5.08 15.32 -30.68
N GLY A 87 5.02 15.54 -29.38
CA GLY A 87 4.20 14.79 -28.44
C GLY A 87 2.78 15.31 -28.43
N LYS A 88 1.81 14.44 -28.16
CA LYS A 88 0.40 14.81 -28.04
C LYS A 88 0.08 15.34 -26.64
N GLU A 89 0.64 14.70 -25.63
CA GLU A 89 0.45 15.00 -24.21
C GLU A 89 1.46 16.02 -23.71
N ASP A 90 1.03 16.87 -22.77
CA ASP A 90 1.91 17.78 -22.04
C ASP A 90 2.74 17.05 -20.98
N VAL A 91 3.87 17.64 -20.59
CA VAL A 91 4.73 17.06 -19.54
C VAL A 91 3.96 16.82 -18.23
N THR A 92 2.98 17.68 -17.90
CA THR A 92 2.14 17.51 -16.72
C THR A 92 1.29 16.22 -16.79
N GLU A 93 0.73 15.91 -17.97
CA GLU A 93 -0.02 14.66 -18.19
C GLU A 93 0.90 13.44 -18.10
N ILE A 94 2.12 13.55 -18.66
CA ILE A 94 3.14 12.51 -18.55
C ILE A 94 3.50 12.25 -17.09
N VAL A 95 3.69 13.31 -16.29
CA VAL A 95 3.95 13.20 -14.84
C VAL A 95 2.80 12.46 -14.15
N LEU A 96 1.54 12.77 -14.47
CA LEU A 96 0.38 12.09 -13.89
C LEU A 96 0.33 10.61 -14.28
N ASN A 97 0.71 10.27 -15.49
CA ASN A 97 0.78 8.88 -15.95
C ASN A 97 1.95 8.13 -15.27
N VAL A 98 3.12 8.75 -15.15
CA VAL A 98 4.29 8.17 -14.47
C VAL A 98 3.99 7.88 -12.98
N LYS A 99 3.22 8.72 -12.29
CA LYS A 99 2.77 8.48 -10.91
C LYS A 99 1.96 7.20 -10.75
N ARG A 100 1.34 6.70 -11.82
CA ARG A 100 0.52 5.48 -11.83
C ARG A 100 1.31 4.22 -12.15
N ILE A 101 2.61 4.34 -12.43
CA ILE A 101 3.48 3.18 -12.67
C ILE A 101 3.59 2.37 -11.38
N VAL A 102 3.23 1.11 -11.48
CA VAL A 102 3.39 0.12 -10.41
C VAL A 102 4.62 -0.70 -10.71
N ALA A 103 5.64 -0.56 -9.88
CA ALA A 103 6.90 -1.25 -10.06
C ALA A 103 7.37 -1.87 -8.74
N LYS A 104 8.07 -2.99 -8.85
CA LYS A 104 8.72 -3.67 -7.73
C LYS A 104 10.23 -3.51 -7.86
N LEU A 105 10.85 -2.96 -6.84
CA LEU A 105 12.30 -2.83 -6.74
C LEU A 105 12.86 -4.00 -5.92
N HIS A 106 13.85 -4.68 -6.48
CA HIS A 106 14.57 -5.77 -5.80
C HIS A 106 15.90 -5.31 -5.19
N CYS A 107 16.34 -4.08 -5.49
CA CYS A 107 17.54 -3.49 -4.91
C CYS A 107 17.22 -2.57 -3.73
N GLN A 108 18.20 -2.39 -2.83
CA GLN A 108 18.09 -1.38 -1.77
C GLN A 108 18.61 -0.04 -2.28
N GLY A 109 17.77 1.00 -2.23
CA GLY A 109 18.19 2.35 -2.59
C GLY A 109 17.36 2.98 -3.71
N VAL A 110 17.99 3.90 -4.42
CA VAL A 110 17.41 4.65 -5.54
C VAL A 110 17.87 4.04 -6.85
N LYS A 111 16.97 3.80 -7.76
CA LYS A 111 17.25 3.25 -9.08
C LYS A 111 16.69 4.17 -10.16
N THR A 112 17.46 4.38 -11.21
CA THR A 112 17.02 5.13 -12.40
C THR A 112 16.79 4.16 -13.54
N VAL A 113 15.62 4.26 -14.16
CA VAL A 113 15.25 3.50 -15.36
C VAL A 113 15.02 4.48 -16.51
N TYR A 114 15.13 3.98 -17.73
CA TYR A 114 15.15 4.78 -18.95
C TYR A 114 14.03 4.37 -19.90
N ILE A 115 13.46 5.35 -20.57
CA ILE A 115 12.60 5.16 -21.73
C ILE A 115 13.22 5.89 -22.92
N ASP A 116 13.46 5.15 -24.00
CA ASP A 116 13.91 5.71 -25.27
C ASP A 116 12.93 5.26 -26.35
N ALA A 117 12.18 6.21 -26.89
CA ALA A 117 11.18 5.94 -27.93
C ALA A 117 11.31 6.97 -29.08
N THR A 118 11.10 6.49 -30.29
CA THR A 118 11.05 7.34 -31.49
C THR A 118 9.70 7.11 -32.18
N GLY A 119 9.00 8.21 -32.49
CA GLY A 119 7.67 8.16 -33.09
C GLY A 119 7.65 7.66 -34.54
N PRO A 120 6.46 7.39 -35.10
CA PRO A 120 5.16 7.47 -34.42
C PRO A 120 4.89 6.21 -33.58
N CYS A 121 4.67 6.36 -32.29
CA CYS A 121 4.32 5.24 -31.39
C CYS A 121 3.57 5.72 -30.15
N GLU A 122 2.86 4.80 -29.56
CA GLU A 122 2.31 4.94 -28.21
C GLU A 122 3.35 4.38 -27.23
N VAL A 123 3.78 5.21 -26.27
CA VAL A 123 4.74 4.80 -25.23
C VAL A 123 3.98 4.32 -24.01
N THR A 124 4.31 3.10 -23.59
CA THR A 124 3.70 2.45 -22.43
C THR A 124 4.73 2.19 -21.33
N ALA A 125 4.27 1.80 -20.15
CA ALA A 125 5.17 1.43 -19.07
C ALA A 125 6.02 0.18 -19.41
N GLY A 126 5.60 -0.64 -20.38
CA GLY A 126 6.36 -1.77 -20.88
C GLY A 126 7.63 -1.39 -21.66
N ASP A 127 7.70 -0.15 -22.18
CA ASP A 127 8.88 0.36 -22.90
C ASP A 127 9.99 0.81 -21.95
N ILE A 128 9.77 0.75 -20.64
CA ILE A 128 10.78 1.04 -19.63
C ILE A 128 11.91 0.03 -19.74
N LYS A 129 13.11 0.50 -20.05
CA LYS A 129 14.33 -0.30 -20.00
C LYS A 129 14.71 -0.55 -18.55
N ALA A 130 14.11 -1.59 -17.99
CA ALA A 130 14.38 -2.02 -16.64
C ALA A 130 15.49 -3.06 -16.63
N ASP A 131 16.46 -2.90 -15.74
CA ASP A 131 17.40 -3.97 -15.41
C ASP A 131 16.64 -5.03 -14.58
N GLY A 132 17.22 -6.23 -14.40
CA GLY A 132 16.60 -7.29 -13.59
C GLY A 132 16.30 -6.93 -12.12
N GLU A 133 16.63 -5.72 -11.69
CA GLU A 133 16.35 -5.18 -10.34
C GLU A 133 15.02 -4.41 -10.26
N VAL A 134 14.38 -4.08 -11.39
CA VAL A 134 13.11 -3.36 -11.47
C VAL A 134 12.13 -4.19 -12.29
N GLU A 135 10.99 -4.50 -11.72
CA GLU A 135 9.89 -5.22 -12.38
C GLU A 135 8.68 -4.30 -12.47
N VAL A 136 8.20 -4.03 -13.69
CA VAL A 136 6.99 -3.26 -13.93
C VAL A 136 5.81 -4.19 -13.98
N LEU A 137 4.82 -3.97 -13.10
CA LEU A 137 3.64 -4.86 -12.97
C LEU A 137 2.47 -4.45 -13.85
N ASN A 138 2.44 -3.19 -14.32
CA ASN A 138 1.41 -2.67 -15.21
C ASN A 138 1.98 -2.17 -16.55
N PRO A 139 2.53 -3.07 -17.39
CA PRO A 139 3.20 -2.70 -18.64
C PRO A 139 2.29 -2.00 -19.65
N ASP A 140 0.98 -2.25 -19.61
CA ASP A 140 -0.01 -1.68 -20.52
C ASP A 140 -0.40 -0.22 -20.19
N LEU A 141 0.17 0.34 -19.10
CA LEU A 141 -0.12 1.70 -18.71
C LEU A 141 0.40 2.69 -19.77
N HIS A 142 -0.51 3.47 -20.35
CA HIS A 142 -0.17 4.54 -21.29
C HIS A 142 0.60 5.67 -20.59
N ILE A 143 1.71 6.09 -21.18
CA ILE A 143 2.54 7.21 -20.71
C ILE A 143 2.33 8.42 -21.61
N CYS A 144 2.59 8.28 -22.92
CA CYS A 144 2.39 9.33 -23.90
C CYS A 144 2.32 8.79 -25.34
N THR A 145 1.88 9.64 -26.27
CA THR A 145 1.82 9.34 -27.70
C THR A 145 2.80 10.27 -28.44
N LEU A 146 3.67 9.67 -29.25
CA LEU A 146 4.64 10.40 -30.05
C LEU A 146 4.20 10.49 -31.51
N GLY A 147 4.37 11.68 -32.10
CA GLY A 147 4.17 11.93 -33.53
C GLY A 147 5.35 11.43 -34.39
N PRO A 148 5.26 11.56 -35.73
CA PRO A 148 6.23 10.95 -36.65
C PRO A 148 7.69 11.38 -36.49
N ASP A 149 7.92 12.62 -36.03
CA ASP A 149 9.26 13.19 -35.87
C ASP A 149 9.64 13.40 -34.40
N ALA A 150 8.83 12.86 -33.48
CA ALA A 150 9.06 13.02 -32.04
C ALA A 150 10.03 11.97 -31.51
N THR A 151 10.90 12.39 -30.60
CA THR A 151 11.78 11.50 -29.84
C THR A 151 11.60 11.76 -28.37
N LEU A 152 11.48 10.70 -27.58
CA LEU A 152 11.38 10.76 -26.13
C LEU A 152 12.58 10.03 -25.52
N ASN A 153 13.41 10.78 -24.80
CA ASN A 153 14.41 10.20 -23.90
C ASN A 153 14.07 10.65 -22.49
N MET A 154 13.61 9.72 -21.66
CA MET A 154 13.17 9.99 -20.30
C MET A 154 13.89 9.10 -19.30
N GLU A 155 14.37 9.73 -18.23
CA GLU A 155 14.92 9.06 -17.07
C GLU A 155 13.88 9.13 -15.95
N ILE A 156 13.55 8.00 -15.33
CA ILE A 156 12.63 7.92 -14.19
C ILE A 156 13.42 7.40 -12.99
N THR A 157 13.47 8.18 -11.94
CA THR A 157 14.09 7.78 -10.69
C THR A 157 13.07 7.19 -9.75
N MET A 158 13.31 5.98 -9.28
CA MET A 158 12.43 5.23 -8.36
C MET A 158 13.13 4.96 -7.04
N SER A 159 12.38 4.94 -5.95
CA SER A 159 12.89 4.61 -4.63
C SER A 159 11.88 3.85 -3.79
N HIS A 160 12.37 3.25 -2.70
CA HIS A 160 11.52 2.73 -1.64
C HIS A 160 11.10 3.83 -0.68
N GLY A 161 9.89 3.73 -0.18
CA GLY A 161 9.37 4.65 0.83
C GLY A 161 8.09 4.13 1.50
N ARG A 162 7.43 5.01 2.25
CA ARG A 162 6.17 4.71 2.92
C ARG A 162 5.21 5.89 2.80
N GLY A 163 3.95 5.59 2.63
CA GLY A 163 2.88 6.58 2.57
C GLY A 163 3.02 7.51 1.37
N TYR A 164 2.89 8.81 1.59
CA TYR A 164 2.93 9.85 0.56
C TYR A 164 4.06 10.84 0.84
N VAL A 165 4.84 11.14 -0.19
CA VAL A 165 5.90 12.15 -0.15
C VAL A 165 5.66 13.16 -1.27
N SER A 166 5.51 14.45 -0.91
CA SER A 166 5.30 15.52 -1.89
C SER A 166 6.56 15.80 -2.72
N ALA A 167 6.36 16.34 -3.92
CA ALA A 167 7.44 16.74 -4.83
C ALA A 167 8.46 17.70 -4.16
N ASP A 168 7.99 18.61 -3.28
CA ASP A 168 8.87 19.53 -2.55
C ASP A 168 9.87 18.81 -1.64
N ARG A 169 9.47 17.66 -1.07
CA ARG A 169 10.37 16.83 -0.25
C ARG A 169 11.30 15.97 -1.09
N ASN A 170 10.90 15.61 -2.29
CA ASN A 170 11.73 14.89 -3.25
C ASN A 170 12.77 15.82 -3.91
N LYS A 171 12.56 17.14 -3.83
CA LYS A 171 13.50 18.13 -4.32
C LYS A 171 14.70 18.25 -3.37
N THR A 172 15.86 17.79 -3.82
CA THR A 172 17.12 17.94 -3.09
C THR A 172 17.80 19.26 -3.45
N PRO A 173 18.58 19.87 -2.54
CA PRO A 173 19.33 21.11 -2.84
C PRO A 173 20.31 20.99 -4.00
N GLN A 174 20.68 19.75 -4.36
CA GLN A 174 21.60 19.42 -5.43
C GLN A 174 20.88 18.96 -6.72
N THR A 175 19.57 19.20 -6.83
CA THR A 175 18.80 18.78 -8.00
C THR A 175 19.35 19.48 -9.25
N VAL A 176 19.76 18.69 -10.24
CA VAL A 176 20.28 19.16 -11.52
C VAL A 176 19.13 19.83 -12.31
N ILE A 177 19.46 20.89 -13.04
CA ILE A 177 18.48 21.57 -13.92
C ILE A 177 17.92 20.55 -14.91
N GLY A 178 16.59 20.56 -15.11
CA GLY A 178 15.87 19.62 -15.97
C GLY A 178 15.36 18.35 -15.25
N VAL A 179 15.68 18.16 -13.98
CA VAL A 179 15.05 17.11 -13.16
C VAL A 179 13.77 17.68 -12.55
N ILE A 180 12.66 17.06 -12.86
CA ILE A 180 11.31 17.43 -12.38
C ILE A 180 10.97 16.48 -11.21
N PRO A 181 10.92 16.98 -9.96
CA PRO A 181 10.49 16.18 -8.84
C PRO A 181 8.97 15.93 -8.95
N ILE A 182 8.55 14.71 -8.60
CA ILE A 182 7.14 14.32 -8.63
C ILE A 182 6.71 13.83 -7.24
N ASP A 183 5.40 13.91 -6.97
CA ASP A 183 4.83 13.33 -5.76
C ASP A 183 4.91 11.81 -5.83
N SER A 184 5.35 11.20 -4.76
CA SER A 184 5.51 9.76 -4.67
C SER A 184 4.45 9.15 -3.77
N ILE A 185 3.67 8.22 -4.31
CA ILE A 185 2.68 7.43 -3.58
C ILE A 185 3.27 6.04 -3.41
N TYR A 186 3.81 5.75 -2.22
CA TYR A 186 4.48 4.48 -1.93
C TYR A 186 3.54 3.37 -1.47
N THR A 187 2.30 3.74 -1.13
CA THR A 187 1.35 2.79 -0.53
C THR A 187 0.93 1.71 -1.53
N PRO A 188 1.20 0.42 -1.25
CA PRO A 188 0.79 -0.67 -2.12
C PRO A 188 -0.69 -1.02 -1.98
N VAL A 189 -1.36 -0.52 -0.95
CA VAL A 189 -2.78 -0.74 -0.68
C VAL A 189 -3.56 0.51 -1.06
N PHE A 190 -4.44 0.41 -2.05
CA PHE A 190 -5.20 1.56 -2.53
C PHE A 190 -6.62 1.63 -1.97
N LYS A 191 -7.15 0.51 -1.46
CA LYS A 191 -8.49 0.49 -0.86
C LYS A 191 -8.57 -0.51 0.28
N VAL A 192 -9.16 -0.07 1.38
CA VAL A 192 -9.50 -0.92 2.53
C VAL A 192 -10.92 -0.61 2.96
N ASN A 193 -11.73 -1.65 3.09
CA ASN A 193 -13.07 -1.55 3.65
C ASN A 193 -13.21 -2.51 4.83
N TYR A 194 -14.06 -2.17 5.79
CA TYR A 194 -14.42 -3.10 6.86
C TYR A 194 -15.90 -2.97 7.22
N THR A 195 -16.48 -4.09 7.64
CA THR A 195 -17.83 -4.16 8.18
C THR A 195 -17.81 -4.91 9.50
N VAL A 196 -18.65 -4.47 10.43
CA VAL A 196 -18.82 -5.13 11.73
C VAL A 196 -20.26 -5.59 11.84
N GLU A 197 -20.45 -6.87 12.10
CA GLU A 197 -21.72 -7.51 12.26
C GLU A 197 -21.78 -8.22 13.61
N ASN A 198 -22.97 -8.38 14.17
CA ASN A 198 -23.12 -9.18 15.38
C ASN A 198 -23.04 -10.67 15.04
N THR A 199 -22.33 -11.43 15.87
CA THR A 199 -22.25 -12.89 15.75
C THR A 199 -22.67 -13.56 17.05
N ARG A 200 -23.06 -14.82 16.95
CA ARG A 200 -23.53 -15.60 18.10
C ARG A 200 -22.50 -16.66 18.50
N VAL A 201 -22.17 -16.69 19.78
CA VAL A 201 -21.35 -17.75 20.37
C VAL A 201 -22.15 -18.42 21.48
N GLY A 202 -22.54 -19.68 21.29
CA GLY A 202 -23.41 -20.40 22.22
C GLY A 202 -24.73 -19.70 22.43
N ASN A 203 -25.01 -19.26 23.65
CA ASN A 203 -26.23 -18.52 24.02
C ASN A 203 -26.07 -17.01 24.01
N MET A 204 -24.86 -16.49 23.80
CA MET A 204 -24.56 -15.05 23.75
C MET A 204 -24.59 -14.55 22.32
N THR A 205 -25.27 -13.43 22.07
CA THR A 205 -25.47 -12.84 20.74
C THR A 205 -24.73 -11.50 20.60
N ASP A 206 -23.93 -11.12 21.59
CA ASP A 206 -23.31 -9.79 21.71
C ASP A 206 -21.84 -9.75 21.22
N TYR A 207 -21.41 -10.76 20.48
CA TYR A 207 -20.07 -10.79 19.89
C TYR A 207 -20.06 -10.09 18.54
N ASP A 208 -18.92 -9.43 18.24
CA ASP A 208 -18.67 -8.81 16.95
C ASP A 208 -18.00 -9.79 15.99
N LYS A 209 -18.36 -9.67 14.73
CA LYS A 209 -17.68 -10.27 13.58
C LYS A 209 -17.14 -9.13 12.72
N LEU A 210 -15.83 -9.03 12.60
CA LEU A 210 -15.17 -8.07 11.74
C LEU A 210 -14.87 -8.73 10.39
N THR A 211 -15.34 -8.12 9.31
CA THR A 211 -14.96 -8.45 7.95
C THR A 211 -14.11 -7.33 7.42
N LEU A 212 -12.87 -7.64 7.03
CA LEU A 212 -11.89 -6.70 6.45
C LEU A 212 -11.65 -7.07 5.00
N GLU A 213 -11.79 -6.12 4.09
CA GLU A 213 -11.50 -6.27 2.67
C GLU A 213 -10.34 -5.34 2.28
N VAL A 214 -9.35 -5.90 1.61
CA VAL A 214 -8.11 -5.21 1.24
C VAL A 214 -7.86 -5.38 -0.26
N TRP A 215 -7.58 -4.27 -0.94
CA TRP A 215 -7.17 -4.25 -2.36
C TRP A 215 -5.78 -3.67 -2.48
N THR A 216 -4.90 -4.40 -3.15
CA THR A 216 -3.50 -4.02 -3.37
C THR A 216 -3.22 -3.82 -4.87
N ASP A 217 -2.10 -3.20 -5.17
CA ASP A 217 -1.59 -2.97 -6.52
C ASP A 217 -0.82 -4.17 -7.10
N SER A 218 -0.86 -5.33 -6.44
CA SER A 218 -0.12 -6.56 -6.78
C SER A 218 1.40 -6.52 -6.50
N THR A 219 1.96 -5.42 -6.02
CA THR A 219 3.36 -5.40 -5.54
C THR A 219 3.53 -6.25 -4.30
N ILE A 220 2.48 -6.31 -3.48
CA ILE A 220 2.36 -7.15 -2.29
C ILE A 220 1.03 -7.88 -2.32
N SER A 221 1.01 -9.12 -1.85
CA SER A 221 -0.26 -9.85 -1.72
C SER A 221 -1.11 -9.24 -0.59
N ALA A 222 -2.43 -9.29 -0.73
CA ALA A 222 -3.34 -8.83 0.33
C ALA A 222 -3.08 -9.56 1.66
N ARG A 223 -2.70 -10.83 1.58
CA ARG A 223 -2.32 -11.66 2.73
C ARG A 223 -1.05 -11.16 3.42
N ASP A 224 -0.01 -10.83 2.65
CA ASP A 224 1.25 -10.32 3.20
C ASP A 224 1.05 -8.92 3.78
N ALA A 225 0.23 -8.08 3.14
CA ALA A 225 -0.12 -6.76 3.65
C ALA A 225 -0.75 -6.83 5.05
N VAL A 226 -1.70 -7.76 5.25
CA VAL A 226 -2.35 -7.98 6.57
C VAL A 226 -1.38 -8.64 7.56
N SER A 227 -0.50 -9.53 7.10
CA SER A 227 0.50 -10.19 7.97
C SER A 227 1.54 -9.20 8.49
N LEU A 228 1.98 -8.24 7.66
CA LEU A 228 2.91 -7.19 8.06
C LEU A 228 2.33 -6.24 9.11
N LEU A 229 1.00 -6.07 9.15
CA LEU A 229 0.33 -5.31 10.22
C LEU A 229 0.60 -5.87 11.61
N SER A 230 0.63 -7.18 11.75
CA SER A 230 0.89 -7.83 13.04
C SER A 230 2.29 -7.53 13.57
N LEU A 231 3.26 -7.34 12.68
CA LEU A 231 4.64 -6.97 13.02
C LEU A 231 4.80 -5.48 13.36
N ILE A 232 3.98 -4.62 12.80
CA ILE A 232 4.04 -3.18 13.07
C ILE A 232 3.39 -2.84 14.42
N HIS A 233 2.47 -3.67 14.89
CA HIS A 233 1.77 -3.49 16.17
C HIS A 233 2.53 -4.07 17.40
N ILE A 234 3.60 -4.81 17.19
CA ILE A 234 4.47 -5.31 18.27
C ILE A 234 5.62 -4.33 18.49
#